data_722d55bfd505e21e283992fab53a7085
#
_entry.id   722d55bfd505e21e283992fab53a7085
#
_cell.length_a   1.000
_cell.length_b   1.000
_cell.length_c   1.000
_cell.angle_alpha   90.00
_cell.angle_beta   90.00
_cell.angle_gamma   90.00
#
_symmetry.space_group_name_H-M   'P 1'
#
loop_
_entity.id
_entity.type
_entity.pdbx_description
1 polymer ?
#
loop_
_entity_poly.entity_id
_entity_poly.type
_entity_poly.pdbx_seq_one_letter_code
_entity_poly.pdbx_strand_id
1 'polypeptide(L)'
;AGYSLGEADMLRRAMGKKQPEEMARQRGGFIAGCKNNDIDEHLAGNIFDLVEKFAGYGFNKSHSAAYGLVSYQTAWLKQHYPPQFMAAVLSADMDNTDKVVILVEECRSMKLRIVAPDVNQSEYKFTVNDDGHVVYGLGAIKGVGEGPVEAIVSARGQEPFKDLFDFCARMDLKRINKRTLYALVRSGALDRMGPYFSEQVDEYLAGIDRNRAVLLAALEEAIQTADQAARNRASGHMDLFGDILSEQAVDLYAQYHDARELTLKERLKGEKDTLGLYLTGHPIDEYEGEVRRFARQRIIDLRPARDTQ
;
A
#
# COMPACT_ATOMS: atom_id res chain seq x y z
N ALA A 1 -30.65 2.61 40.61
CA ALA A 1 -31.18 1.25 40.71
C ALA A 1 -30.39 0.37 41.72
N GLY A 2 -29.31 0.88 42.36
CA GLY A 2 -28.52 0.11 43.30
C GLY A 2 -27.65 -0.99 42.67
N TYR A 3 -27.40 -0.93 41.41
CA TYR A 3 -26.55 -1.88 40.69
C TYR A 3 -25.08 -1.79 41.15
N SER A 4 -24.46 -2.94 41.30
CA SER A 4 -23.00 -3.02 41.32
C SER A 4 -22.40 -2.60 39.97
N LEU A 5 -21.09 -2.29 39.97
CA LEU A 5 -20.41 -1.96 38.70
C LEU A 5 -20.50 -3.08 37.65
N GLY A 6 -20.51 -4.35 38.10
CA GLY A 6 -20.65 -5.50 37.22
C GLY A 6 -22.05 -5.60 36.59
N GLU A 7 -23.11 -5.38 37.38
CA GLU A 7 -24.49 -5.38 36.88
C GLU A 7 -24.75 -4.20 35.95
N ALA A 8 -24.22 -3.02 36.28
CA ALA A 8 -24.31 -1.86 35.39
C ALA A 8 -23.58 -2.11 34.06
N ASP A 9 -22.43 -2.79 34.06
CA ASP A 9 -21.72 -3.15 32.84
C ASP A 9 -22.47 -4.20 32.02
N MET A 10 -23.13 -5.16 32.66
CA MET A 10 -24.00 -6.13 31.96
C MET A 10 -25.15 -5.42 31.24
N LEU A 11 -25.85 -4.49 31.91
CA LEU A 11 -26.92 -3.70 31.30
C LEU A 11 -26.37 -2.87 30.12
N ARG A 12 -25.25 -2.21 30.30
CA ARG A 12 -24.57 -1.43 29.25
C ARG A 12 -24.24 -2.30 28.02
N ARG A 13 -23.74 -3.53 28.25
CA ARG A 13 -23.41 -4.47 27.16
C ARG A 13 -24.67 -4.97 26.46
N ALA A 14 -25.76 -5.25 27.21
CA ALA A 14 -27.05 -5.64 26.62
C ALA A 14 -27.60 -4.53 25.71
N MET A 15 -27.50 -3.28 26.15
CA MET A 15 -27.84 -2.11 25.34
C MET A 15 -26.98 -2.03 24.06
N GLY A 16 -25.65 -2.10 24.20
CA GLY A 16 -24.72 -1.97 23.09
C GLY A 16 -24.83 -3.10 22.05
N LYS A 17 -25.14 -4.32 22.49
CA LYS A 17 -25.33 -5.49 21.63
C LYS A 17 -26.74 -5.66 21.10
N LYS A 18 -27.67 -4.76 21.46
CA LYS A 18 -29.09 -4.79 21.06
C LYS A 18 -29.73 -6.14 21.36
N GLN A 19 -29.63 -6.61 22.62
CA GLN A 19 -30.16 -7.89 23.10
C GLN A 19 -31.52 -7.70 23.84
N PRO A 20 -32.68 -7.77 23.17
CA PRO A 20 -33.98 -7.46 23.77
C PRO A 20 -34.36 -8.40 24.94
N GLU A 21 -33.99 -9.68 24.83
CA GLU A 21 -34.28 -10.67 25.87
C GLU A 21 -33.51 -10.35 27.17
N GLU A 22 -32.27 -9.92 27.08
CA GLU A 22 -31.48 -9.53 28.23
C GLU A 22 -31.98 -8.21 28.82
N MET A 23 -32.39 -7.26 27.98
CA MET A 23 -33.02 -6.02 28.43
C MET A 23 -34.31 -6.31 29.20
N ALA A 24 -35.15 -7.19 28.72
CA ALA A 24 -36.40 -7.59 29.41
C ALA A 24 -36.11 -8.24 30.79
N ARG A 25 -35.06 -9.06 30.90
CA ARG A 25 -34.63 -9.65 32.17
C ARG A 25 -34.18 -8.59 33.19
N GLN A 26 -33.44 -7.60 32.71
CA GLN A 26 -32.88 -6.53 33.55
C GLN A 26 -33.97 -5.55 34.07
N ARG A 27 -35.11 -5.44 33.39
CA ARG A 27 -36.20 -4.50 33.74
C ARG A 27 -36.73 -4.69 35.16
N GLY A 28 -37.00 -5.94 35.54
CA GLY A 28 -37.50 -6.24 36.87
C GLY A 28 -36.52 -5.88 37.99
N GLY A 29 -35.26 -6.23 37.80
CA GLY A 29 -34.19 -5.90 38.74
C GLY A 29 -33.99 -4.40 38.88
N PHE A 30 -34.01 -3.66 37.77
CA PHE A 30 -33.88 -2.20 37.75
C PHE A 30 -34.99 -1.52 38.52
N ILE A 31 -36.25 -1.88 38.29
CA ILE A 31 -37.45 -1.31 38.97
C ILE A 31 -37.38 -1.63 40.46
N ALA A 32 -37.10 -2.89 40.84
CA ALA A 32 -36.98 -3.29 42.25
C ALA A 32 -35.89 -2.55 42.97
N GLY A 33 -34.71 -2.39 42.34
CA GLY A 33 -33.59 -1.63 42.91
C GLY A 33 -33.90 -0.14 43.05
N CYS A 34 -34.62 0.46 42.08
CA CYS A 34 -35.09 1.85 42.18
C CYS A 34 -36.06 2.03 43.37
N LYS A 35 -36.98 1.09 43.56
CA LYS A 35 -37.95 1.11 44.67
C LYS A 35 -37.25 1.02 46.02
N ASN A 36 -36.23 0.20 46.14
CA ASN A 36 -35.41 0.11 47.36
C ASN A 36 -34.61 1.39 47.68
N ASN A 37 -34.49 2.29 46.74
CA ASN A 37 -33.85 3.60 46.87
C ASN A 37 -34.91 4.74 46.84
N ASP A 38 -36.15 4.48 47.28
CA ASP A 38 -37.25 5.44 47.37
C ASP A 38 -37.61 6.13 46.05
N ILE A 39 -37.36 5.48 44.93
CA ILE A 39 -37.73 5.98 43.58
C ILE A 39 -39.08 5.32 43.22
N ASP A 40 -40.07 6.14 42.81
CA ASP A 40 -41.37 5.69 42.38
C ASP A 40 -41.32 4.63 41.26
N GLU A 41 -42.11 3.55 41.40
CA GLU A 41 -42.08 2.43 40.49
C GLU A 41 -42.47 2.82 39.05
N HIS A 42 -43.45 3.72 38.90
CA HIS A 42 -43.89 4.20 37.59
C HIS A 42 -42.78 5.05 36.93
N LEU A 43 -42.11 5.90 37.72
CA LEU A 43 -40.97 6.69 37.25
C LEU A 43 -39.80 5.78 36.82
N ALA A 44 -39.48 4.76 37.64
CA ALA A 44 -38.45 3.79 37.32
C ALA A 44 -38.74 3.02 36.02
N GLY A 45 -40.03 2.60 35.84
CA GLY A 45 -40.48 1.99 34.61
C GLY A 45 -40.29 2.87 33.38
N ASN A 46 -40.71 4.12 33.48
CA ASN A 46 -40.53 5.10 32.39
C ASN A 46 -39.08 5.33 32.04
N ILE A 47 -38.18 5.40 33.04
CA ILE A 47 -36.76 5.54 32.83
C ILE A 47 -36.23 4.29 32.10
N PHE A 48 -36.59 3.08 32.55
CA PHE A 48 -36.14 1.86 31.89
C PHE A 48 -36.66 1.75 30.44
N ASP A 49 -37.91 2.13 30.17
CA ASP A 49 -38.50 2.15 28.84
C ASP A 49 -37.74 3.11 27.91
N LEU A 50 -37.28 4.25 28.43
CA LEU A 50 -36.38 5.15 27.71
C LEU A 50 -35.00 4.54 27.44
N VAL A 51 -34.42 3.84 28.43
CA VAL A 51 -33.16 3.11 28.29
C VAL A 51 -33.28 2.00 27.24
N GLU A 52 -34.38 1.22 27.27
CA GLU A 52 -34.63 0.17 26.30
C GLU A 52 -34.85 0.73 24.88
N LYS A 53 -35.63 1.78 24.77
CA LYS A 53 -35.83 2.49 23.50
C LYS A 53 -34.48 3.06 22.96
N PHE A 54 -33.65 3.59 23.86
CA PHE A 54 -32.32 4.05 23.50
C PHE A 54 -31.41 2.89 23.04
N ALA A 55 -31.48 1.72 23.72
CA ALA A 55 -30.72 0.53 23.33
C ALA A 55 -31.12 0.02 21.92
N GLY A 56 -32.39 0.12 21.54
CA GLY A 56 -32.88 -0.25 20.20
C GLY A 56 -32.44 0.74 19.10
N TYR A 57 -32.43 2.03 19.40
CA TYR A 57 -32.22 3.12 18.44
C TYR A 57 -31.17 4.15 18.87
N GLY A 58 -30.64 4.02 20.09
CA GLY A 58 -29.77 5.02 20.68
C GLY A 58 -28.44 5.12 19.97
N PHE A 59 -28.36 6.09 19.08
CA PHE A 59 -27.11 6.51 18.51
C PHE A 59 -26.80 7.95 18.96
N ASN A 60 -25.57 8.20 19.38
CA ASN A 60 -25.18 9.52 19.85
C ASN A 60 -25.30 10.54 18.72
N LYS A 61 -26.23 11.50 18.86
CA LYS A 61 -26.46 12.55 17.85
C LYS A 61 -25.20 13.36 17.56
N SER A 62 -24.38 13.63 18.58
CA SER A 62 -23.11 14.32 18.40
C SER A 62 -22.13 13.52 17.54
N HIS A 63 -22.11 12.18 17.73
CA HIS A 63 -21.35 11.27 16.88
C HIS A 63 -21.85 11.35 15.43
N SER A 64 -23.17 11.28 15.22
CA SER A 64 -23.76 11.37 13.87
C SER A 64 -23.42 12.71 13.18
N ALA A 65 -23.47 13.82 13.91
CA ALA A 65 -23.14 15.13 13.38
C ALA A 65 -21.65 15.23 13.01
N ALA A 66 -20.76 14.78 13.90
CA ALA A 66 -19.32 14.80 13.66
C ALA A 66 -18.90 13.90 12.49
N TYR A 67 -19.40 12.65 12.46
CA TYR A 67 -19.08 11.73 11.37
C TYR A 67 -19.78 12.11 10.06
N GLY A 68 -20.96 12.73 10.12
CA GLY A 68 -21.62 13.29 8.94
C GLY A 68 -20.75 14.38 8.29
N LEU A 69 -20.14 15.25 9.10
CA LEU A 69 -19.22 16.28 8.61
C LEU A 69 -17.95 15.65 7.99
N VAL A 70 -17.33 14.67 8.67
CA VAL A 70 -16.15 13.97 8.14
C VAL A 70 -16.48 13.25 6.83
N SER A 71 -17.64 12.57 6.76
CA SER A 71 -18.10 11.89 5.54
C SER A 71 -18.30 12.88 4.39
N TYR A 72 -18.87 14.04 4.66
CA TYR A 72 -19.00 15.10 3.66
C TYR A 72 -17.64 15.61 3.19
N GLN A 73 -16.73 15.92 4.12
CA GLN A 73 -15.39 16.43 3.80
C GLN A 73 -14.60 15.44 2.96
N THR A 74 -14.62 14.14 3.33
CA THR A 74 -13.91 13.09 2.57
C THR A 74 -14.52 12.88 1.19
N ALA A 75 -15.84 12.91 1.05
CA ALA A 75 -16.52 12.83 -0.25
C ALA A 75 -16.16 14.05 -1.13
N TRP A 76 -16.14 15.26 -0.54
CA TRP A 76 -15.77 16.48 -1.23
C TRP A 76 -14.32 16.43 -1.70
N LEU A 77 -13.37 16.03 -0.84
CA LEU A 77 -11.96 15.88 -1.21
C LEU A 77 -11.78 14.84 -2.31
N LYS A 78 -12.45 13.69 -2.22
CA LYS A 78 -12.41 12.64 -3.26
C LYS A 78 -12.91 13.16 -4.61
N GLN A 79 -13.93 14.03 -4.61
CA GLN A 79 -14.49 14.58 -5.83
C GLN A 79 -13.60 15.67 -6.47
N HIS A 80 -13.02 16.55 -5.65
CA HIS A 80 -12.32 17.73 -6.14
C HIS A 80 -10.80 17.57 -6.25
N TYR A 81 -10.22 16.65 -5.45
CA TYR A 81 -8.79 16.34 -5.40
C TYR A 81 -8.54 14.82 -5.38
N PRO A 82 -9.07 14.08 -6.39
CA PRO A 82 -9.03 12.62 -6.36
C PRO A 82 -7.63 12.01 -6.24
N PRO A 83 -6.56 12.47 -6.96
CA PRO A 83 -5.23 11.91 -6.78
C PRO A 83 -4.68 12.09 -5.37
N GLN A 84 -4.80 13.29 -4.81
CA GLN A 84 -4.31 13.63 -3.47
C GLN A 84 -5.08 12.86 -2.39
N PHE A 85 -6.38 12.75 -2.54
CA PHE A 85 -7.22 11.97 -1.64
C PHE A 85 -6.81 10.50 -1.65
N MET A 86 -6.67 9.91 -2.84
CA MET A 86 -6.29 8.49 -2.96
C MET A 86 -4.85 8.23 -2.48
N ALA A 87 -3.91 9.13 -2.73
CA ALA A 87 -2.55 9.03 -2.20
C ALA A 87 -2.54 9.06 -0.66
N ALA A 88 -3.36 9.90 -0.03
CA ALA A 88 -3.50 9.97 1.42
C ALA A 88 -4.13 8.68 1.99
N VAL A 89 -5.18 8.15 1.36
CA VAL A 89 -5.85 6.90 1.79
C VAL A 89 -4.93 5.69 1.63
N LEU A 90 -4.25 5.57 0.48
CA LEU A 90 -3.23 4.54 0.24
C LEU A 90 -2.12 4.59 1.28
N SER A 91 -1.65 5.79 1.64
CA SER A 91 -0.61 5.99 2.66
C SER A 91 -1.08 5.61 4.06
N ALA A 92 -2.35 5.84 4.38
CA ALA A 92 -2.91 5.48 5.69
C ALA A 92 -3.04 3.97 5.90
N ASP A 93 -3.26 3.22 4.84
CA ASP A 93 -3.44 1.76 4.86
C ASP A 93 -2.26 0.98 4.24
N MET A 94 -1.11 1.61 3.98
CA MET A 94 0.00 1.00 3.23
C MET A 94 0.63 -0.22 3.90
N ASP A 95 0.48 -0.37 5.21
CA ASP A 95 0.95 -1.54 5.95
C ASP A 95 0.09 -2.80 5.69
N ASN A 96 -1.09 -2.62 5.09
CA ASN A 96 -2.01 -3.69 4.75
C ASN A 96 -2.09 -3.85 3.22
N THR A 97 -1.31 -4.81 2.70
CA THR A 97 -1.20 -5.05 1.27
C THR A 97 -2.56 -5.34 0.60
N ASP A 98 -3.47 -6.06 1.28
CA ASP A 98 -4.77 -6.39 0.69
C ASP A 98 -5.63 -5.14 0.51
N LYS A 99 -5.55 -4.20 1.47
CA LYS A 99 -6.20 -2.90 1.32
C LYS A 99 -5.57 -2.05 0.22
N VAL A 100 -4.23 -2.05 0.13
CA VAL A 100 -3.53 -1.35 -0.96
C VAL A 100 -4.01 -1.85 -2.33
N VAL A 101 -4.16 -3.17 -2.51
CA VAL A 101 -4.68 -3.75 -3.76
C VAL A 101 -6.08 -3.22 -4.07
N ILE A 102 -7.00 -3.24 -3.09
CA ILE A 102 -8.37 -2.73 -3.27
C ILE A 102 -8.36 -1.24 -3.64
N LEU A 103 -7.54 -0.44 -2.97
CA LEU A 103 -7.44 1.00 -3.21
C LEU A 103 -6.80 1.33 -4.57
N VAL A 104 -5.85 0.51 -5.03
CA VAL A 104 -5.28 0.61 -6.38
C VAL A 104 -6.35 0.33 -7.44
N GLU A 105 -7.19 -0.69 -7.24
CA GLU A 105 -8.31 -0.96 -8.15
C GLU A 105 -9.34 0.18 -8.14
N GLU A 106 -9.59 0.79 -6.99
CA GLU A 106 -10.42 2.00 -6.90
C GLU A 106 -9.81 3.16 -7.69
N CYS A 107 -8.49 3.40 -7.58
CA CYS A 107 -7.79 4.39 -8.42
C CYS A 107 -8.00 4.10 -9.93
N ARG A 108 -7.85 2.86 -10.35
CA ARG A 108 -8.08 2.44 -11.74
C ARG A 108 -9.52 2.70 -12.19
N SER A 109 -10.50 2.38 -11.34
CA SER A 109 -11.93 2.64 -11.63
C SER A 109 -12.22 4.14 -11.79
N MET A 110 -11.52 4.97 -11.03
CA MET A 110 -11.56 6.44 -11.11
C MET A 110 -10.73 6.99 -12.29
N LYS A 111 -10.09 6.13 -13.09
CA LYS A 111 -9.18 6.51 -14.20
C LYS A 111 -7.96 7.31 -13.72
N LEU A 112 -7.55 7.15 -12.48
CA LEU A 112 -6.32 7.71 -11.96
C LEU A 112 -5.14 6.84 -12.38
N ARG A 113 -4.11 7.47 -12.92
CA ARG A 113 -2.86 6.79 -13.25
C ARG A 113 -2.05 6.59 -11.96
N ILE A 114 -1.54 5.37 -11.80
CA ILE A 114 -0.57 5.03 -10.75
C ILE A 114 0.78 4.81 -11.42
N VAL A 115 1.77 5.55 -10.96
CA VAL A 115 3.16 5.41 -11.38
C VAL A 115 3.83 4.36 -10.51
N ALA A 116 4.60 3.46 -11.14
CA ALA A 116 5.37 2.44 -10.45
C ALA A 116 6.34 3.06 -9.41
N PRO A 117 6.74 2.31 -8.37
CA PRO A 117 7.74 2.81 -7.44
C PRO A 117 9.07 3.05 -8.15
N ASP A 118 9.78 4.11 -7.76
CA ASP A 118 11.06 4.51 -8.32
C ASP A 118 11.92 5.15 -7.22
N VAL A 119 13.10 4.61 -6.95
CA VAL A 119 14.00 5.14 -5.90
C VAL A 119 14.43 6.59 -6.17
N ASN A 120 14.37 7.05 -7.41
CA ASN A 120 14.70 8.42 -7.80
C ASN A 120 13.54 9.41 -7.62
N GLN A 121 12.29 8.92 -7.50
CA GLN A 121 11.10 9.78 -7.46
C GLN A 121 10.22 9.54 -6.24
N SER A 122 10.08 8.26 -5.82
CA SER A 122 9.15 7.89 -4.76
C SER A 122 9.64 8.30 -3.38
N GLU A 123 8.69 8.63 -2.53
CA GLU A 123 8.87 8.84 -1.10
C GLU A 123 8.45 7.59 -0.31
N TYR A 124 8.52 7.65 1.02
CA TYR A 124 8.04 6.57 1.87
C TYR A 124 6.55 6.31 1.66
N LYS A 125 5.75 7.39 1.66
CA LYS A 125 4.31 7.36 1.43
C LYS A 125 3.98 7.54 -0.05
N PHE A 126 2.74 7.20 -0.41
CA PHE A 126 2.21 7.57 -1.72
C PHE A 126 2.14 9.08 -1.84
N THR A 127 2.50 9.61 -3.01
CA THR A 127 2.49 11.04 -3.33
C THR A 127 1.76 11.29 -4.64
N VAL A 128 1.69 12.54 -5.06
CA VAL A 128 1.17 12.93 -6.37
C VAL A 128 2.23 13.76 -7.06
N ASN A 129 2.56 13.40 -8.31
CA ASN A 129 3.52 14.18 -9.12
C ASN A 129 2.85 15.39 -9.79
N ASP A 130 3.66 16.19 -10.48
CA ASP A 130 3.19 17.42 -11.17
C ASP A 130 2.17 17.13 -12.28
N ASP A 131 2.18 15.93 -12.86
CA ASP A 131 1.18 15.47 -13.85
C ASP A 131 -0.15 15.04 -13.22
N GLY A 132 -0.27 15.08 -11.89
CA GLY A 132 -1.46 14.63 -11.16
C GLY A 132 -1.58 13.11 -11.05
N HIS A 133 -0.51 12.35 -11.27
CA HIS A 133 -0.51 10.90 -11.11
C HIS A 133 -0.13 10.49 -9.68
N VAL A 134 -0.74 9.43 -9.18
CA VAL A 134 -0.40 8.85 -7.88
C VAL A 134 0.90 8.06 -8.00
N VAL A 135 1.93 8.45 -7.26
CA VAL A 135 3.23 7.78 -7.23
C VAL A 135 3.24 6.73 -6.12
N TYR A 136 3.63 5.51 -6.43
CA TYR A 136 3.68 4.41 -5.49
C TYR A 136 4.75 4.65 -4.41
N GLY A 137 4.35 4.56 -3.13
CA GLY A 137 5.26 4.77 -1.99
C GLY A 137 6.20 3.59 -1.79
N LEU A 138 7.49 3.84 -1.57
CA LEU A 138 8.48 2.78 -1.31
C LEU A 138 8.18 1.99 -0.04
N GLY A 139 7.56 2.63 0.97
CA GLY A 139 7.17 1.97 2.22
C GLY A 139 6.07 0.92 2.06
N ALA A 140 5.31 0.96 0.97
CA ALA A 140 4.30 -0.04 0.66
C ALA A 140 4.88 -1.32 -0.01
N ILE A 141 6.18 -1.34 -0.34
CA ILE A 141 6.87 -2.51 -0.88
C ILE A 141 7.19 -3.46 0.27
N LYS A 142 6.72 -4.71 0.20
CA LYS A 142 7.00 -5.74 1.23
C LYS A 142 8.51 -5.96 1.40
N GLY A 143 8.98 -5.79 2.62
CA GLY A 143 10.39 -5.96 2.97
C GLY A 143 11.22 -4.67 2.83
N VAL A 144 10.57 -3.54 2.53
CA VAL A 144 11.19 -2.21 2.50
C VAL A 144 10.58 -1.40 3.64
N GLY A 145 11.31 -1.28 4.75
CA GLY A 145 10.87 -0.53 5.93
C GLY A 145 11.23 0.97 5.83
N GLU A 146 10.77 1.74 6.82
CA GLU A 146 10.97 3.21 6.87
C GLU A 146 12.46 3.60 6.87
N GLY A 147 13.28 2.96 7.71
CA GLY A 147 14.72 3.26 7.77
C GLY A 147 15.48 3.12 6.45
N PRO A 148 15.33 2.01 5.70
CA PRO A 148 15.82 1.90 4.33
C PRO A 148 15.36 3.01 3.40
N VAL A 149 14.07 3.39 3.44
CA VAL A 149 13.54 4.44 2.55
C VAL A 149 14.11 5.81 2.92
N GLU A 150 14.18 6.15 4.21
CA GLU A 150 14.83 7.38 4.67
C GLU A 150 16.30 7.47 4.19
N ALA A 151 17.03 6.34 4.25
CA ALA A 151 18.38 6.28 3.73
C ALA A 151 18.44 6.52 2.21
N ILE A 152 17.51 5.93 1.43
CA ILE A 152 17.40 6.14 -0.02
C ILE A 152 17.12 7.62 -0.32
N VAL A 153 16.10 8.19 0.29
CA VAL A 153 15.70 9.59 0.07
C VAL A 153 16.81 10.55 0.46
N SER A 154 17.49 10.29 1.58
CA SER A 154 18.64 11.09 2.04
C SER A 154 19.85 10.99 1.10
N ALA A 155 20.20 9.79 0.64
CA ALA A 155 21.32 9.57 -0.26
C ALA A 155 21.05 10.10 -1.68
N ARG A 156 19.80 10.02 -2.15
CA ARG A 156 19.37 10.62 -3.40
C ARG A 156 19.64 12.13 -3.40
N GLY A 157 19.25 12.82 -2.29
CA GLY A 157 19.44 14.26 -2.16
C GLY A 157 18.91 15.03 -3.37
N GLN A 158 19.79 15.83 -4.00
CA GLN A 158 19.50 16.56 -5.24
C GLN A 158 20.00 15.86 -6.51
N GLU A 159 20.79 14.80 -6.38
CA GLU A 159 21.36 14.05 -7.50
C GLU A 159 20.72 12.67 -7.59
N PRO A 160 19.90 12.39 -8.62
CA PRO A 160 19.37 11.07 -8.87
C PRO A 160 20.46 10.01 -8.97
N PHE A 161 20.16 8.80 -8.56
CA PHE A 161 21.05 7.66 -8.77
C PHE A 161 21.14 7.36 -10.28
N LYS A 162 22.34 7.15 -10.79
CA LYS A 162 22.61 6.95 -12.21
C LYS A 162 22.38 5.51 -12.65
N ASP A 163 22.85 4.57 -11.84
CA ASP A 163 22.82 3.13 -12.10
C ASP A 163 22.84 2.35 -10.78
N LEU A 164 22.77 1.02 -10.85
CA LEU A 164 22.76 0.14 -9.67
C LEU A 164 24.05 0.25 -8.84
N PHE A 165 25.20 0.46 -9.47
CA PHE A 165 26.49 0.55 -8.78
C PHE A 165 26.61 1.87 -8.02
N ASP A 166 26.19 3.00 -8.64
CA ASP A 166 26.09 4.31 -7.97
C ASP A 166 25.10 4.24 -6.80
N PHE A 167 23.94 3.60 -7.00
CA PHE A 167 22.98 3.39 -5.93
C PHE A 167 23.61 2.64 -4.75
N CYS A 168 24.22 1.48 -4.99
CA CYS A 168 24.84 0.69 -3.92
C CYS A 168 26.01 1.43 -3.25
N ALA A 169 26.83 2.16 -4.02
CA ALA A 169 27.98 2.90 -3.50
C ALA A 169 27.62 4.09 -2.60
N ARG A 170 26.44 4.70 -2.85
CA ARG A 170 25.90 5.82 -2.05
C ARG A 170 25.06 5.37 -0.87
N MET A 171 24.66 4.08 -0.83
CA MET A 171 23.84 3.55 0.25
C MET A 171 24.68 3.06 1.42
N ASP A 172 24.16 3.22 2.64
CA ASP A 172 24.66 2.51 3.81
C ASP A 172 24.10 1.08 3.81
N LEU A 173 24.89 0.13 3.31
CA LEU A 173 24.51 -1.28 3.20
C LEU A 173 24.29 -1.97 4.56
N LYS A 174 24.61 -1.30 5.70
CA LYS A 174 24.22 -1.76 7.02
C LYS A 174 22.72 -1.47 7.31
N ARG A 175 22.18 -0.43 6.68
CA ARG A 175 20.75 -0.04 6.81
C ARG A 175 19.87 -0.71 5.77
N ILE A 176 20.42 -1.06 4.60
CA ILE A 176 19.69 -1.72 3.51
C ILE A 176 20.27 -3.11 3.31
N ASN A 177 19.52 -4.12 3.73
CA ASN A 177 19.96 -5.50 3.56
C ASN A 177 19.70 -6.00 2.13
N LYS A 178 20.36 -7.10 1.77
CA LYS A 178 20.23 -7.76 0.46
C LYS A 178 18.78 -8.08 0.09
N ARG A 179 17.96 -8.51 1.06
CA ARG A 179 16.53 -8.81 0.82
C ARG A 179 15.75 -7.57 0.37
N THR A 180 16.04 -6.42 0.97
CA THR A 180 15.44 -5.14 0.57
C THR A 180 15.83 -4.76 -0.86
N LEU A 181 17.11 -4.94 -1.22
CA LEU A 181 17.60 -4.67 -2.58
C LEU A 181 16.89 -5.56 -3.62
N TYR A 182 16.78 -6.87 -3.35
CA TYR A 182 16.00 -7.77 -4.20
C TYR A 182 14.53 -7.37 -4.31
N ALA A 183 13.91 -6.89 -3.22
CA ALA A 183 12.54 -6.42 -3.25
C ALA A 183 12.39 -5.16 -4.12
N LEU A 184 13.35 -4.23 -4.05
CA LEU A 184 13.37 -3.02 -4.90
C LEU A 184 13.50 -3.36 -6.39
N VAL A 185 14.38 -4.31 -6.77
CA VAL A 185 14.46 -4.76 -8.18
C VAL A 185 13.16 -5.42 -8.61
N ARG A 186 12.64 -6.37 -7.82
CA ARG A 186 11.44 -7.15 -8.17
C ARG A 186 10.16 -6.32 -8.22
N SER A 187 10.08 -5.25 -7.46
CA SER A 187 8.97 -4.29 -7.49
C SER A 187 9.02 -3.31 -8.66
N GLY A 188 10.18 -3.23 -9.35
CA GLY A 188 10.43 -2.24 -10.40
C GLY A 188 11.00 -0.92 -9.91
N ALA A 189 11.23 -0.77 -8.61
CA ALA A 189 11.73 0.49 -8.04
C ALA A 189 13.16 0.88 -8.53
N LEU A 190 13.90 -0.05 -9.12
CA LEU A 190 15.23 0.16 -9.70
C LEU A 190 15.25 0.08 -11.24
N ASP A 191 14.09 0.01 -11.90
CA ASP A 191 14.04 -0.22 -13.36
C ASP A 191 14.79 0.86 -14.15
N ARG A 192 14.75 2.14 -13.71
CA ARG A 192 15.49 3.26 -14.34
C ARG A 192 17.02 3.12 -14.30
N MET A 193 17.53 2.23 -13.45
CA MET A 193 18.97 2.04 -13.27
C MET A 193 19.55 0.94 -14.15
N GLY A 194 18.69 0.20 -14.83
CA GLY A 194 19.13 -0.86 -15.71
C GLY A 194 19.42 -0.40 -17.13
N PRO A 195 20.22 -1.15 -17.89
CA PRO A 195 20.69 -0.75 -19.20
C PRO A 195 19.61 -0.80 -20.31
N TYR A 196 18.48 -1.44 -20.04
CA TYR A 196 17.37 -1.58 -21.01
C TYR A 196 16.14 -0.77 -20.60
N PHE A 197 16.30 0.22 -19.74
CA PHE A 197 15.21 1.13 -19.41
C PHE A 197 14.95 2.11 -20.58
N SER A 198 13.66 2.39 -20.86
CA SER A 198 13.23 3.43 -21.79
C SER A 198 12.13 4.29 -21.14
N GLU A 199 12.14 5.58 -21.44
CA GLU A 199 11.04 6.50 -21.05
C GLU A 199 9.78 6.26 -21.89
N GLN A 200 9.90 5.62 -23.06
CA GLN A 200 8.77 5.23 -23.87
C GLN A 200 8.13 3.95 -23.34
N VAL A 201 6.83 4.01 -23.04
CA VAL A 201 6.11 2.92 -22.36
C VAL A 201 6.21 1.58 -23.08
N ASP A 202 6.04 1.59 -24.41
CA ASP A 202 6.07 0.36 -25.21
C ASP A 202 7.47 -0.26 -25.24
N GLU A 203 8.51 0.56 -25.38
CA GLU A 203 9.91 0.12 -25.32
C GLU A 203 10.28 -0.38 -23.92
N TYR A 204 9.83 0.33 -22.88
CA TYR A 204 10.03 -0.08 -21.49
C TYR A 204 9.41 -1.46 -21.23
N LEU A 205 8.16 -1.67 -21.64
CA LEU A 205 7.49 -2.96 -21.44
C LEU A 205 8.13 -4.08 -22.28
N ALA A 206 8.66 -3.78 -23.45
CA ALA A 206 9.39 -4.76 -24.28
C ALA A 206 10.76 -5.13 -23.67
N GLY A 207 11.43 -4.20 -23.00
CA GLY A 207 12.76 -4.40 -22.41
C GLY A 207 12.77 -4.83 -20.94
N ILE A 208 11.65 -4.76 -20.23
CA ILE A 208 11.58 -4.86 -18.77
C ILE A 208 12.08 -6.21 -18.22
N ASP A 209 11.76 -7.31 -18.89
CA ASP A 209 12.14 -8.66 -18.45
C ASP A 209 13.67 -8.84 -18.50
N ARG A 210 14.30 -8.33 -19.54
CA ARG A 210 15.75 -8.30 -19.69
C ARG A 210 16.40 -7.32 -18.72
N ASN A 211 15.81 -6.14 -18.56
CA ASN A 211 16.29 -5.11 -17.66
C ASN A 211 16.40 -5.61 -16.21
N ARG A 212 15.32 -6.17 -15.69
CA ARG A 212 15.29 -6.72 -14.33
C ARG A 212 16.17 -7.95 -14.17
N ALA A 213 16.32 -8.79 -15.21
CA ALA A 213 17.24 -9.93 -15.19
C ALA A 213 18.69 -9.48 -15.01
N VAL A 214 19.11 -8.45 -15.77
CA VAL A 214 20.45 -7.86 -15.68
C VAL A 214 20.68 -7.22 -14.30
N LEU A 215 19.70 -6.45 -13.79
CA LEU A 215 19.80 -5.86 -12.45
C LEU A 215 19.93 -6.92 -11.35
N LEU A 216 19.16 -8.02 -11.44
CA LEU A 216 19.25 -9.13 -10.48
C LEU A 216 20.62 -9.84 -10.55
N ALA A 217 21.16 -10.04 -11.75
CA ALA A 217 22.46 -10.68 -11.95
C ALA A 217 23.62 -9.82 -11.45
N ALA A 218 23.55 -8.50 -11.68
CA ALA A 218 24.60 -7.54 -11.28
C ALA A 218 24.56 -7.19 -9.77
N LEU A 219 23.47 -7.48 -9.08
CA LEU A 219 23.24 -7.00 -7.71
C LEU A 219 24.33 -7.44 -6.71
N GLU A 220 24.80 -8.68 -6.79
CA GLU A 220 25.84 -9.20 -5.91
C GLU A 220 27.15 -8.44 -6.07
N GLU A 221 27.57 -8.20 -7.31
CA GLU A 221 28.80 -7.47 -7.59
C GLU A 221 28.67 -6.00 -7.20
N ALA A 222 27.53 -5.37 -7.47
CA ALA A 222 27.28 -4.00 -7.04
C ALA A 222 27.41 -3.84 -5.51
N ILE A 223 26.88 -4.80 -4.74
CA ILE A 223 27.03 -4.84 -3.28
C ILE A 223 28.50 -5.01 -2.88
N GLN A 224 29.21 -5.97 -3.47
CA GLN A 224 30.60 -6.25 -3.13
C GLN A 224 31.52 -5.07 -3.46
N THR A 225 31.31 -4.45 -4.61
CA THR A 225 32.05 -3.26 -5.04
C THR A 225 31.82 -2.09 -4.08
N ALA A 226 30.59 -1.85 -3.67
CA ALA A 226 30.24 -0.82 -2.70
C ALA A 226 30.88 -1.08 -1.32
N ASP A 227 30.82 -2.32 -0.82
CA ASP A 227 31.45 -2.72 0.43
C ASP A 227 32.98 -2.55 0.38
N GLN A 228 33.63 -2.92 -0.72
CA GLN A 228 35.08 -2.72 -0.89
C GLN A 228 35.47 -1.24 -0.93
N ALA A 229 34.70 -0.43 -1.67
CA ALA A 229 34.92 1.02 -1.72
C ALA A 229 34.70 1.67 -0.33
N ALA A 230 33.75 1.21 0.45
CA ALA A 230 33.54 1.69 1.82
C ALA A 230 34.70 1.32 2.75
N ARG A 231 35.24 0.12 2.65
CA ARG A 231 36.44 -0.31 3.42
C ARG A 231 37.69 0.49 3.03
N ASN A 232 37.91 0.72 1.73
CA ASN A 232 39.05 1.50 1.23
C ASN A 232 38.99 2.94 1.76
N ARG A 233 37.80 3.57 1.74
CA ARG A 233 37.61 4.91 2.33
C ARG A 233 37.88 4.93 3.83
N ALA A 234 37.41 3.91 4.58
CA ALA A 234 37.65 3.82 6.02
C ALA A 234 39.14 3.57 6.39
N SER A 235 39.91 2.91 5.54
CA SER A 235 41.35 2.66 5.74
C SER A 235 42.25 3.78 5.25
N GLY A 236 41.69 4.89 4.72
CA GLY A 236 42.46 6.03 4.22
C GLY A 236 43.20 5.76 2.91
N HIS A 237 42.94 4.64 2.25
CA HIS A 237 43.43 4.38 0.90
C HIS A 237 42.59 5.20 -0.09
N MET A 238 43.07 6.38 -0.46
CA MET A 238 42.56 7.12 -1.62
C MET A 238 42.89 6.32 -2.87
N ASP A 239 41.87 5.99 -3.64
CA ASP A 239 42.05 5.38 -4.96
C ASP A 239 42.63 6.44 -5.89
N LEU A 240 43.98 6.39 -6.06
CA LEU A 240 44.75 7.32 -6.91
C LEU A 240 44.37 7.20 -8.40
N PHE A 241 43.57 6.20 -8.77
CA PHE A 241 43.14 5.90 -10.15
C PHE A 241 41.65 6.08 -10.41
N GLY A 242 40.83 6.34 -9.38
CA GLY A 242 39.37 6.47 -9.49
C GLY A 242 38.92 7.64 -10.37
N ASP A 243 39.65 8.74 -10.39
CA ASP A 243 39.33 9.93 -11.18
C ASP A 243 39.79 9.85 -12.65
N ILE A 244 40.71 8.95 -12.98
CA ILE A 244 41.30 8.88 -14.36
C ILE A 244 40.44 7.96 -15.27
N LEU A 245 39.63 7.05 -14.71
CA LEU A 245 38.78 6.14 -15.48
C LEU A 245 37.36 6.67 -15.75
N SER A 246 37.04 7.86 -15.25
CA SER A 246 35.68 8.45 -15.35
C SER A 246 35.34 9.04 -16.75
N GLU A 247 36.28 9.12 -17.69
CA GLU A 247 36.04 9.69 -19.04
C GLU A 247 35.71 8.65 -20.14
N GLN A 248 35.88 7.37 -19.89
CA GLN A 248 35.40 6.35 -20.82
C GLN A 248 34.12 5.77 -20.29
N ALA A 249 33.04 5.83 -21.07
CA ALA A 249 31.77 5.19 -20.79
C ALA A 249 31.96 3.66 -20.72
N VAL A 250 32.37 3.15 -19.56
CA VAL A 250 32.50 1.72 -19.30
C VAL A 250 31.10 1.20 -19.08
N ASP A 251 30.67 0.24 -19.89
CA ASP A 251 29.40 -0.46 -19.66
C ASP A 251 29.54 -1.36 -18.43
N LEU A 252 29.03 -0.89 -17.29
CA LEU A 252 29.05 -1.61 -16.02
C LEU A 252 28.27 -2.92 -16.05
N TYR A 253 27.39 -3.10 -17.03
CA TYR A 253 26.54 -4.29 -17.18
C TYR A 253 27.06 -5.26 -18.26
N ALA A 254 28.20 -4.99 -18.91
CA ALA A 254 28.70 -5.75 -20.05
C ALA A 254 28.68 -7.27 -19.84
N GLN A 255 29.12 -7.75 -18.68
CA GLN A 255 29.17 -9.17 -18.35
C GLN A 255 27.81 -9.80 -18.02
N TYR A 256 26.75 -8.97 -17.87
CA TYR A 256 25.41 -9.42 -17.50
C TYR A 256 24.41 -9.35 -18.65
N HIS A 257 24.82 -8.86 -19.82
CA HIS A 257 23.94 -8.79 -20.99
C HIS A 257 23.42 -10.17 -21.45
N ASP A 258 24.16 -11.24 -21.16
CA ASP A 258 23.77 -12.62 -21.45
C ASP A 258 22.93 -13.26 -20.34
N ALA A 259 22.53 -12.51 -19.31
CA ALA A 259 21.63 -12.99 -18.27
C ALA A 259 20.32 -13.49 -18.90
N ARG A 260 19.85 -14.65 -18.44
CA ARG A 260 18.57 -15.20 -18.91
C ARG A 260 17.44 -14.23 -18.56
N GLU A 261 16.71 -13.79 -19.57
CA GLU A 261 15.54 -12.93 -19.38
C GLU A 261 14.51 -13.58 -18.43
N LEU A 262 13.84 -12.75 -17.66
CA LEU A 262 12.71 -13.21 -16.86
C LEU A 262 11.56 -13.60 -17.81
N THR A 263 10.85 -14.64 -17.45
CA THR A 263 9.55 -14.91 -18.09
C THR A 263 8.51 -13.92 -17.53
N LEU A 264 7.45 -13.64 -18.29
CA LEU A 264 6.30 -12.87 -17.82
C LEU A 264 5.82 -13.35 -16.42
N LYS A 265 5.76 -14.68 -16.24
CA LYS A 265 5.35 -15.28 -14.97
C LYS A 265 6.31 -14.97 -13.82
N GLU A 266 7.62 -14.98 -14.05
CA GLU A 266 8.64 -14.67 -13.04
C GLU A 266 8.58 -13.18 -12.65
N ARG A 267 8.47 -12.29 -13.63
CA ARG A 267 8.31 -10.84 -13.41
C ARG A 267 7.06 -10.54 -12.60
N LEU A 268 5.90 -10.99 -13.07
CA LEU A 268 4.62 -10.76 -12.40
C LEU A 268 4.56 -11.40 -11.00
N LYS A 269 5.20 -12.56 -10.82
CA LYS A 269 5.37 -13.13 -9.49
C LYS A 269 6.19 -12.22 -8.58
N GLY A 270 7.27 -11.62 -9.09
CA GLY A 270 8.08 -10.65 -8.35
C GLY A 270 7.25 -9.46 -7.87
N GLU A 271 6.44 -8.88 -8.77
CA GLU A 271 5.52 -7.78 -8.41
C GLU A 271 4.47 -8.24 -7.39
N LYS A 272 3.84 -9.38 -7.59
CA LYS A 272 2.85 -9.93 -6.65
C LYS A 272 3.42 -10.20 -5.27
N ASP A 273 4.63 -10.73 -5.20
CA ASP A 273 5.32 -11.04 -3.94
C ASP A 273 5.69 -9.75 -3.18
N THR A 274 6.05 -8.67 -3.88
CA THR A 274 6.56 -7.43 -3.30
C THR A 274 5.50 -6.33 -3.15
N LEU A 275 4.59 -6.20 -4.10
CA LEU A 275 3.55 -5.16 -4.13
C LEU A 275 2.15 -5.70 -3.77
N GLY A 276 1.96 -7.01 -3.86
CA GLY A 276 0.66 -7.66 -3.71
C GLY A 276 -0.24 -7.56 -4.94
N LEU A 277 0.19 -6.89 -5.99
CA LEU A 277 -0.55 -6.66 -7.23
C LEU A 277 0.36 -6.79 -8.45
N TYR A 278 -0.23 -6.74 -9.65
CA TYR A 278 0.46 -6.70 -10.92
C TYR A 278 0.44 -5.27 -11.47
N LEU A 279 1.61 -4.70 -11.75
CA LEU A 279 1.73 -3.34 -12.32
C LEU A 279 1.97 -3.35 -13.82
N THR A 280 2.81 -4.26 -14.31
CA THR A 280 3.33 -4.23 -15.68
C THR A 280 2.69 -5.25 -16.63
N GLY A 281 1.60 -5.87 -16.21
CA GLY A 281 0.85 -6.86 -17.01
C GLY A 281 -0.06 -7.69 -16.12
N HIS A 282 -0.69 -8.71 -16.69
CA HIS A 282 -1.54 -9.64 -15.94
C HIS A 282 -1.27 -11.08 -16.41
N PRO A 283 -1.30 -12.09 -15.51
CA PRO A 283 -1.06 -13.49 -15.90
C PRO A 283 -2.00 -14.02 -16.99
N ILE A 284 -3.16 -13.39 -17.18
CA ILE A 284 -4.12 -13.76 -18.23
C ILE A 284 -3.67 -13.28 -19.63
N ASP A 285 -2.76 -12.31 -19.69
CA ASP A 285 -2.36 -11.68 -20.97
C ASP A 285 -1.73 -12.74 -21.91
N GLU A 286 -1.01 -13.71 -21.35
CA GLU A 286 -0.44 -14.85 -22.09
C GLU A 286 -1.53 -15.71 -22.76
N TYR A 287 -2.71 -15.78 -22.15
CA TYR A 287 -3.85 -16.59 -22.61
C TYR A 287 -4.95 -15.80 -23.30
N GLU A 288 -4.77 -14.48 -23.47
CA GLU A 288 -5.83 -13.61 -23.99
C GLU A 288 -6.35 -14.08 -25.36
N GLY A 289 -5.44 -14.53 -26.25
CA GLY A 289 -5.81 -15.06 -27.56
C GLY A 289 -6.67 -16.33 -27.50
N GLU A 290 -6.41 -17.21 -26.52
CA GLU A 290 -7.20 -18.41 -26.29
C GLU A 290 -8.54 -18.08 -25.64
N VAL A 291 -8.52 -17.26 -24.60
CA VAL A 291 -9.72 -16.83 -23.89
C VAL A 291 -10.72 -16.16 -24.82
N ARG A 292 -10.27 -15.29 -25.74
CA ARG A 292 -11.13 -14.64 -26.74
C ARG A 292 -11.79 -15.63 -27.71
N ARG A 293 -11.20 -16.81 -27.94
CA ARG A 293 -11.80 -17.86 -28.78
C ARG A 293 -12.96 -18.59 -28.08
N PHE A 294 -12.91 -18.72 -26.76
CA PHE A 294 -13.90 -19.45 -25.96
C PHE A 294 -14.94 -18.52 -25.32
N ALA A 295 -14.51 -17.36 -24.83
CA ALA A 295 -15.37 -16.39 -24.16
C ALA A 295 -15.69 -15.23 -25.09
N ARG A 296 -16.91 -15.19 -25.62
CA ARG A 296 -17.37 -14.15 -26.54
C ARG A 296 -17.71 -12.83 -25.84
N GLN A 297 -17.95 -12.85 -24.54
CA GLN A 297 -18.34 -11.68 -23.74
C GLN A 297 -17.58 -11.68 -22.42
N ARG A 298 -17.28 -10.47 -21.92
CA ARG A 298 -16.76 -10.29 -20.56
C ARG A 298 -17.90 -10.34 -19.57
N ILE A 299 -17.62 -10.75 -18.32
CA ILE A 299 -18.64 -10.78 -17.26
C ILE A 299 -19.26 -9.39 -17.04
N ILE A 300 -18.47 -8.31 -17.17
CA ILE A 300 -18.96 -6.94 -17.06
C ILE A 300 -19.96 -6.54 -18.16
N ASP A 301 -19.94 -7.21 -19.30
CA ASP A 301 -20.81 -6.96 -20.44
C ASP A 301 -22.11 -7.79 -20.35
N LEU A 302 -22.21 -8.71 -19.39
CA LEU A 302 -23.39 -9.54 -19.17
C LEU A 302 -24.50 -8.67 -18.58
N ARG A 303 -25.62 -8.61 -19.29
CA ARG A 303 -26.85 -8.01 -18.78
C ARG A 303 -27.73 -9.12 -18.20
N PRO A 304 -28.36 -8.92 -17.03
CA PRO A 304 -29.33 -9.88 -16.52
C PRO A 304 -30.41 -10.07 -17.61
N ALA A 305 -30.78 -11.33 -17.87
CA ALA A 305 -31.90 -11.62 -18.75
C ALA A 305 -33.12 -10.86 -18.20
N ARG A 306 -33.77 -10.07 -19.03
CA ARG A 306 -35.06 -9.49 -18.66
C ARG A 306 -36.00 -10.70 -18.44
N ASP A 307 -36.54 -10.82 -17.23
CA ASP A 307 -37.62 -11.74 -16.99
C ASP A 307 -38.71 -11.44 -18.00
N THR A 308 -38.82 -12.30 -19.00
CA THR A 308 -40.01 -12.34 -19.86
C THR A 308 -41.13 -12.95 -19.02
N GLN A 309 -41.95 -12.07 -18.44
CA GLN A 309 -43.28 -12.48 -17.95
C GLN A 309 -44.14 -12.98 -19.10
#